data_6e0b2fcd39bf11a1cc6af5a57ad933bf
#
_entry.id   6e0b2fcd39bf11a1cc6af5a57ad933bf
#
_cell.length_a   1.000
_cell.length_b   1.000
_cell.length_c   1.000
_cell.angle_alpha   90.00
_cell.angle_beta   90.00
_cell.angle_gamma   90.00
#
_symmetry.space_group_name_H-M   'P 1'
#
loop_
_entity.id
_entity.type
_entity.pdbx_description
1 polymer ?
#
loop_
_entity_poly.entity_id
_entity_poly.type
_entity_poly.pdbx_seq_one_letter_code
_entity_poly.pdbx_strand_id
1 'polypeptide(L)'
;VSHYLKNRHRFLDWRFLACVAALSFPSVDANAKVSAPQTIWAKAGVSREQFGAEALECGLQGLALKIDNSEEVKTLARASEQLDALDTSARAALIQDNAPNAAARNAAEQQTVIAATRPDEQYARIKEKMFKVVRKCMLDHGYTKIVLTEDQRNEYSEIKGGAEARRSFIYELASNPHLLEAQREAAPR
;
A
#
# COMPACT_ATOMS: atom_id res chain seq x y z
N VAL A 1 8.46 -51.82 -31.03
CA VAL A 1 7.27 -52.62 -31.14
C VAL A 1 6.08 -51.77 -30.75
N SER A 2 5.60 -51.09 -31.61
CA SER A 2 4.43 -50.91 -32.49
C SER A 2 3.10 -51.44 -31.96
N HIS A 3 2.07 -50.61 -32.16
CA HIS A 3 0.64 -50.84 -32.03
C HIS A 3 0.00 -50.70 -30.63
N TYR A 4 -0.53 -49.50 -30.37
CA TYR A 4 -1.92 -49.34 -29.90
C TYR A 4 -2.35 -47.84 -30.00
N LEU A 5 -2.44 -47.34 -31.22
CA LEU A 5 -3.27 -46.18 -31.53
C LEU A 5 -4.40 -46.62 -32.43
N LYS A 6 -5.58 -46.84 -31.90
CA LYS A 6 -6.79 -46.83 -32.72
C LYS A 6 -8.07 -46.62 -31.90
N ASN A 7 -8.71 -45.50 -32.20
CA ASN A 7 -10.16 -45.25 -32.08
C ASN A 7 -10.78 -45.16 -30.66
N ARG A 8 -11.09 -43.93 -30.27
CA ARG A 8 -12.42 -43.58 -29.76
C ARG A 8 -12.75 -42.11 -30.09
N HIS A 9 -13.10 -41.81 -31.34
CA HIS A 9 -14.10 -40.81 -31.64
C HIS A 9 -15.45 -41.37 -31.21
N ARG A 10 -16.08 -40.82 -30.20
CA ARG A 10 -17.53 -40.90 -30.01
C ARG A 10 -18.00 -39.93 -28.91
N PHE A 11 -18.84 -38.99 -29.33
CA PHE A 11 -19.84 -38.25 -28.56
C PHE A 11 -19.35 -37.31 -27.47
N LEU A 12 -18.84 -36.13 -27.86
CA LEU A 12 -19.07 -34.95 -27.06
C LEU A 12 -20.56 -34.57 -27.22
N ASP A 13 -21.34 -34.93 -26.23
CA ASP A 13 -22.72 -34.45 -26.09
C ASP A 13 -22.69 -32.92 -25.90
N TRP A 14 -23.29 -32.23 -26.86
CA TRP A 14 -23.47 -30.76 -26.93
C TRP A 14 -24.47 -30.24 -25.87
N ARG A 15 -24.62 -30.85 -24.76
CA ARG A 15 -25.60 -30.46 -23.72
C ARG A 15 -24.98 -29.83 -22.47
N PHE A 16 -23.66 -29.53 -22.44
CA PHE A 16 -22.99 -28.85 -21.29
C PHE A 16 -22.58 -27.41 -21.55
N LEU A 17 -23.20 -26.76 -22.53
CA LEU A 17 -22.94 -25.35 -22.87
C LEU A 17 -24.09 -24.45 -22.43
N ALA A 18 -24.45 -24.47 -21.14
CA ALA A 18 -25.43 -23.53 -20.60
C ALA A 18 -25.30 -23.35 -19.07
N CYS A 19 -24.07 -23.16 -18.55
CA CYS A 19 -23.86 -22.58 -17.23
C CYS A 19 -22.65 -21.66 -17.26
N VAL A 20 -22.69 -20.65 -18.14
CA VAL A 20 -21.92 -19.44 -17.91
C VAL A 20 -22.66 -18.67 -16.82
N ALA A 21 -22.42 -19.09 -15.58
CA ALA A 21 -22.78 -18.29 -14.43
C ALA A 21 -22.11 -16.92 -14.62
N ALA A 22 -22.93 -15.91 -14.80
CA ALA A 22 -22.53 -14.53 -14.79
C ALA A 22 -21.77 -14.27 -13.48
N LEU A 23 -20.44 -14.35 -13.54
CA LEU A 23 -19.57 -13.81 -12.52
C LEU A 23 -19.77 -12.30 -12.58
N SER A 24 -20.75 -11.82 -11.82
CA SER A 24 -20.91 -10.41 -11.50
C SER A 24 -19.68 -10.02 -10.71
N PHE A 25 -18.61 -9.61 -11.41
CA PHE A 25 -17.52 -8.90 -10.76
C PHE A 25 -18.15 -7.67 -10.12
N PRO A 26 -17.99 -7.48 -8.79
CA PRO A 26 -18.42 -6.24 -8.18
C PRO A 26 -17.71 -5.14 -8.95
N SER A 27 -18.49 -4.25 -9.55
CA SER A 27 -17.98 -3.03 -10.16
C SER A 27 -17.18 -2.33 -9.08
N VAL A 28 -15.86 -2.31 -9.19
CA VAL A 28 -15.02 -1.48 -8.34
C VAL A 28 -15.51 -0.08 -8.62
N ASP A 29 -16.15 0.55 -7.64
CA ASP A 29 -16.65 1.91 -7.76
C ASP A 29 -15.48 2.80 -8.17
N ALA A 30 -15.47 3.18 -9.45
CA ALA A 30 -14.49 4.11 -10.03
C ALA A 30 -14.57 5.52 -9.41
N ASN A 31 -15.44 5.71 -8.44
CA ASN A 31 -15.69 6.92 -7.68
C ASN A 31 -15.14 6.91 -6.25
N ALA A 32 -14.15 6.07 -5.94
CA ALA A 32 -13.47 6.20 -4.65
C ALA A 32 -12.96 7.65 -4.52
N LYS A 33 -13.59 8.44 -3.66
CA LYS A 33 -13.22 9.84 -3.41
C LYS A 33 -11.77 9.87 -2.94
N VAL A 34 -10.87 10.42 -3.77
CA VAL A 34 -9.46 10.50 -3.43
C VAL A 34 -9.29 11.51 -2.30
N SER A 35 -8.80 11.05 -1.15
CA SER A 35 -8.55 11.93 -0.01
C SER A 35 -7.38 12.86 -0.32
N ALA A 36 -7.59 14.15 -0.08
CA ALA A 36 -6.55 15.17 -0.21
C ALA A 36 -5.51 15.04 0.90
N PRO A 37 -4.22 15.35 0.62
CA PRO A 37 -3.22 15.46 1.67
C PRO A 37 -3.51 16.64 2.59
N GLN A 38 -3.16 16.52 3.87
CA GLN A 38 -3.26 17.65 4.80
C GLN A 38 -2.14 18.67 4.60
N THR A 39 -0.93 18.18 4.27
CA THR A 39 0.25 19.00 4.06
C THR A 39 0.92 18.65 2.75
N ILE A 40 1.56 19.61 2.12
CA ILE A 40 2.38 19.41 0.92
C ILE A 40 3.75 20.07 1.10
N TRP A 41 4.73 19.63 0.31
CA TRP A 41 6.01 20.32 0.18
C TRP A 41 5.91 21.46 -0.80
N ALA A 42 6.47 22.62 -0.46
CA ALA A 42 6.37 23.82 -1.26
C ALA A 42 7.70 24.57 -1.29
N LYS A 43 8.02 25.18 -2.44
CA LYS A 43 9.22 26.00 -2.68
C LYS A 43 8.89 27.01 -3.77
N ALA A 44 9.01 28.29 -3.48
CA ALA A 44 8.75 29.36 -4.43
C ALA A 44 9.72 29.31 -5.61
N GLY A 45 9.22 29.61 -6.82
CA GLY A 45 10.05 29.76 -8.01
C GLY A 45 10.66 28.48 -8.57
N VAL A 46 10.30 27.31 -8.05
CA VAL A 46 10.73 26.01 -8.60
C VAL A 46 9.95 25.70 -9.89
N SER A 47 10.62 25.17 -10.92
CA SER A 47 9.92 24.67 -12.10
C SER A 47 9.22 23.33 -11.81
N ARG A 48 8.23 22.98 -12.63
CA ARG A 48 7.50 21.70 -12.47
C ARG A 48 8.41 20.48 -12.61
N GLU A 49 9.30 20.54 -13.57
CA GLU A 49 10.29 19.49 -13.84
C GLU A 49 11.24 19.33 -12.66
N GLN A 50 11.76 20.45 -12.12
CA GLN A 50 12.62 20.44 -10.96
C GLN A 50 11.90 19.91 -9.74
N PHE A 51 10.69 20.39 -9.46
CA PHE A 51 9.86 19.88 -8.36
C PHE A 51 9.66 18.38 -8.44
N GLY A 52 9.33 17.86 -9.64
CA GLY A 52 9.15 16.44 -9.87
C GLY A 52 10.42 15.62 -9.68
N ALA A 53 11.56 16.12 -10.20
CA ALA A 53 12.85 15.44 -10.09
C ALA A 53 13.35 15.38 -8.63
N GLU A 54 13.31 16.50 -7.90
CA GLU A 54 13.74 16.58 -6.51
C GLU A 54 12.83 15.75 -5.58
N ALA A 55 11.51 15.76 -5.81
CA ALA A 55 10.58 14.94 -5.06
C ALA A 55 10.80 13.43 -5.31
N LEU A 56 11.07 13.04 -6.56
CA LEU A 56 11.39 11.65 -6.91
C LEU A 56 12.72 11.22 -6.28
N GLU A 57 13.75 12.05 -6.34
CA GLU A 57 15.05 11.77 -5.73
C GLU A 57 14.87 11.51 -4.22
N CYS A 58 14.19 12.41 -3.51
CA CYS A 58 13.96 12.26 -2.08
C CYS A 58 13.13 11.02 -1.76
N GLY A 59 12.12 10.71 -2.59
CA GLY A 59 11.34 9.49 -2.47
C GLY A 59 12.21 8.23 -2.60
N LEU A 60 13.09 8.18 -3.59
CA LEU A 60 14.02 7.07 -3.80
C LEU A 60 15.02 6.92 -2.64
N GLN A 61 15.51 8.02 -2.07
CA GLN A 61 16.36 7.98 -0.87
C GLN A 61 15.62 7.35 0.31
N GLY A 62 14.34 7.69 0.51
CA GLY A 62 13.50 7.09 1.53
C GLY A 62 13.31 5.58 1.32
N LEU A 63 13.08 5.15 0.07
CA LEU A 63 12.92 3.74 -0.29
C LEU A 63 14.24 2.95 -0.18
N ALA A 64 15.38 3.60 -0.43
CA ALA A 64 16.69 2.98 -0.32
C ALA A 64 17.18 2.81 1.13
N LEU A 65 16.41 3.26 2.12
CA LEU A 65 16.76 3.10 3.53
C LEU A 65 16.85 1.60 3.88
N LYS A 66 18.02 1.19 4.35
CA LYS A 66 18.24 -0.20 4.79
C LYS A 66 17.53 -0.43 6.14
N ILE A 67 16.42 -1.14 6.10
CA ILE A 67 15.59 -1.46 7.27
C ILE A 67 15.65 -2.91 7.69
N ASP A 68 16.35 -3.79 6.95
CA ASP A 68 16.36 -5.24 7.14
C ASP A 68 16.74 -5.66 8.57
N ASN A 69 17.61 -4.88 9.22
CA ASN A 69 18.06 -5.13 10.60
C ASN A 69 17.27 -4.34 11.65
N SER A 70 16.20 -3.64 11.26
CA SER A 70 15.38 -2.91 12.23
C SER A 70 14.55 -3.84 13.10
N GLU A 71 14.24 -3.43 14.32
CA GLU A 71 13.45 -4.26 15.25
C GLU A 71 12.04 -4.52 14.72
N GLU A 72 11.48 -3.57 13.96
CA GLU A 72 10.18 -3.73 13.31
C GLU A 72 10.20 -4.90 12.30
N VAL A 73 11.21 -4.93 11.42
CA VAL A 73 11.34 -6.01 10.42
C VAL A 73 11.61 -7.34 11.10
N LYS A 74 12.49 -7.40 12.09
CA LYS A 74 12.75 -8.62 12.87
C LYS A 74 11.50 -9.11 13.60
N THR A 75 10.69 -8.20 14.12
CA THR A 75 9.42 -8.55 14.79
C THR A 75 8.43 -9.16 13.81
N LEU A 76 8.26 -8.54 12.62
CA LEU A 76 7.42 -9.08 11.56
C LEU A 76 7.92 -10.43 11.03
N ALA A 77 9.23 -10.59 10.85
CA ALA A 77 9.83 -11.85 10.41
C ALA A 77 9.56 -12.99 11.40
N ARG A 78 9.81 -12.76 12.71
CA ARG A 78 9.52 -13.74 13.76
C ARG A 78 8.04 -14.13 13.80
N ALA A 79 7.13 -13.16 13.63
CA ALA A 79 5.70 -13.43 13.56
C ALA A 79 5.34 -14.27 12.33
N SER A 80 5.93 -14.00 11.18
CA SER A 80 5.75 -14.81 9.96
C SER A 80 6.19 -16.25 10.19
N GLU A 81 7.37 -16.47 10.76
CA GLU A 81 7.87 -17.82 11.09
C GLU A 81 6.93 -18.57 12.05
N GLN A 82 6.40 -17.89 13.07
CA GLN A 82 5.42 -18.47 13.99
C GLN A 82 4.11 -18.84 13.30
N LEU A 83 3.59 -17.97 12.44
CA LEU A 83 2.37 -18.25 11.66
C LEU A 83 2.55 -19.42 10.69
N ASP A 84 3.69 -19.50 10.02
CA ASP A 84 4.03 -20.61 9.14
C ASP A 84 4.13 -21.95 9.90
N ALA A 85 4.70 -21.94 11.11
CA ALA A 85 4.76 -23.13 11.97
C ALA A 85 3.36 -23.56 12.42
N LEU A 86 2.49 -22.63 12.79
CA LEU A 86 1.09 -22.89 13.14
C LEU A 86 0.30 -23.47 11.95
N ASP A 87 0.46 -22.91 10.74
CA ASP A 87 -0.18 -23.44 9.54
C ASP A 87 0.29 -24.88 9.23
N THR A 88 1.58 -25.13 9.35
CA THR A 88 2.15 -26.47 9.15
C THR A 88 1.58 -27.47 10.16
N SER A 89 1.50 -27.10 11.44
CA SER A 89 0.94 -27.95 12.50
C SER A 89 -0.56 -28.23 12.30
N ALA A 90 -1.32 -27.23 11.84
CA ALA A 90 -2.73 -27.39 11.51
C ALA A 90 -2.95 -28.39 10.37
N ARG A 91 -2.14 -28.29 9.31
CA ARG A 91 -2.20 -29.25 8.18
C ARG A 91 -1.88 -30.66 8.62
N ALA A 92 -0.85 -30.84 9.46
CA ALA A 92 -0.52 -32.14 10.00
C ALA A 92 -1.66 -32.73 10.88
N ALA A 93 -2.32 -31.91 11.69
CA ALA A 93 -3.45 -32.34 12.51
C ALA A 93 -4.67 -32.76 11.67
N LEU A 94 -4.94 -32.11 10.54
CA LEU A 94 -6.00 -32.48 9.61
C LEU A 94 -5.77 -33.86 8.97
N ILE A 95 -4.50 -34.22 8.69
CA ILE A 95 -4.15 -35.53 8.11
C ILE A 95 -4.33 -36.66 9.12
N GLN A 96 -4.14 -36.39 10.41
CA GLN A 96 -4.22 -37.40 11.48
C GLN A 96 -5.63 -37.67 12.01
N ASP A 97 -6.65 -37.00 11.50
CA ASP A 97 -8.08 -37.17 11.77
C ASP A 97 -8.51 -37.14 13.27
N ASN A 98 -7.66 -36.58 14.16
CA ASN A 98 -7.76 -36.77 15.60
C ASN A 98 -8.10 -35.51 16.42
N ALA A 99 -8.48 -34.40 15.82
CA ALA A 99 -8.71 -33.20 16.64
C ALA A 99 -9.88 -32.33 16.14
N PRO A 100 -11.11 -32.62 16.57
CA PRO A 100 -12.31 -31.86 16.13
C PRO A 100 -12.23 -30.34 16.41
N ASN A 101 -11.32 -29.89 17.28
CA ASN A 101 -11.14 -28.48 17.60
C ASN A 101 -9.75 -27.95 17.19
N ALA A 102 -8.95 -28.69 16.44
CA ALA A 102 -7.60 -28.25 16.05
C ALA A 102 -7.60 -26.98 15.21
N ALA A 103 -8.52 -26.87 14.26
CA ALA A 103 -8.63 -25.67 13.42
C ALA A 103 -9.01 -24.43 14.24
N ALA A 104 -9.94 -24.55 15.17
CA ALA A 104 -10.35 -23.44 16.03
C ALA A 104 -9.21 -22.98 16.99
N ARG A 105 -8.49 -23.94 17.58
CA ARG A 105 -7.31 -23.63 18.41
C ARG A 105 -6.21 -22.95 17.60
N ASN A 106 -5.89 -23.48 16.44
CA ASN A 106 -4.89 -22.88 15.54
C ASN A 106 -5.27 -21.46 15.15
N ALA A 107 -6.53 -21.21 14.76
CA ALA A 107 -7.00 -19.87 14.46
C ALA A 107 -6.88 -18.92 15.66
N ALA A 108 -7.16 -19.37 16.86
CA ALA A 108 -7.01 -18.56 18.08
C ALA A 108 -5.52 -18.24 18.37
N GLU A 109 -4.62 -19.21 18.16
CA GLU A 109 -3.18 -19.00 18.32
C GLU A 109 -2.63 -18.03 17.27
N GLN A 110 -3.05 -18.16 16.00
CA GLN A 110 -2.69 -17.20 14.95
C GLN A 110 -3.16 -15.78 15.30
N GLN A 111 -4.40 -15.61 15.77
CA GLN A 111 -4.91 -14.31 16.22
C GLN A 111 -4.07 -13.74 17.39
N THR A 112 -3.62 -14.59 18.28
CA THR A 112 -2.75 -14.18 19.39
C THR A 112 -1.40 -13.67 18.89
N VAL A 113 -0.78 -14.36 17.92
CA VAL A 113 0.47 -13.93 17.28
C VAL A 113 0.29 -12.58 16.59
N ILE A 114 -0.79 -12.42 15.81
CA ILE A 114 -1.08 -11.17 15.09
C ILE A 114 -1.30 -10.02 16.09
N ALA A 115 -2.11 -10.25 17.13
CA ALA A 115 -2.40 -9.24 18.15
C ALA A 115 -1.14 -8.82 18.92
N ALA A 116 -0.28 -9.77 19.29
CA ALA A 116 0.99 -9.49 19.98
C ALA A 116 2.00 -8.74 19.09
N THR A 117 2.03 -9.05 17.80
CA THR A 117 2.95 -8.44 16.84
C THR A 117 2.59 -7.00 16.52
N ARG A 118 1.27 -6.67 16.52
CA ARG A 118 0.74 -5.36 16.11
C ARG A 118 1.32 -4.88 14.78
N PRO A 119 1.08 -5.61 13.67
CA PRO A 119 1.74 -5.36 12.40
C PRO A 119 1.54 -3.93 11.90
N ASP A 120 0.37 -3.35 12.11
CA ASP A 120 0.08 -1.97 11.69
C ASP A 120 1.00 -0.95 12.38
N GLU A 121 1.30 -1.16 13.66
CA GLU A 121 2.25 -0.31 14.39
C GLU A 121 3.69 -0.49 13.88
N GLN A 122 4.09 -1.72 13.57
CA GLN A 122 5.41 -1.97 13.00
C GLN A 122 5.55 -1.27 11.63
N TYR A 123 4.55 -1.39 10.76
CA TYR A 123 4.52 -0.69 9.47
C TYR A 123 4.51 0.83 9.63
N ALA A 124 3.77 1.36 10.59
CA ALA A 124 3.76 2.80 10.87
C ALA A 124 5.15 3.31 11.27
N ARG A 125 5.88 2.57 12.11
CA ARG A 125 7.25 2.92 12.51
C ARG A 125 8.23 2.84 11.34
N ILE A 126 8.12 1.81 10.48
CA ILE A 126 8.91 1.70 9.26
C ILE A 126 8.66 2.92 8.35
N LYS A 127 7.40 3.24 8.08
CA LYS A 127 7.03 4.42 7.30
C LYS A 127 7.60 5.70 7.91
N GLU A 128 7.53 5.86 9.22
CA GLU A 128 8.08 7.03 9.89
C GLU A 128 9.59 7.18 9.65
N LYS A 129 10.34 6.07 9.72
CA LYS A 129 11.79 6.07 9.43
C LYS A 129 12.06 6.52 7.99
N MET A 130 11.32 5.97 7.02
CA MET A 130 11.43 6.35 5.61
C MET A 130 11.07 7.83 5.40
N PHE A 131 9.98 8.29 5.99
CA PHE A 131 9.57 9.69 5.88
C PHE A 131 10.52 10.68 6.55
N LYS A 132 11.27 10.27 7.57
CA LYS A 132 12.35 11.12 8.15
C LYS A 132 13.44 11.37 7.11
N VAL A 133 13.81 10.36 6.31
CA VAL A 133 14.80 10.52 5.22
C VAL A 133 14.25 11.46 4.14
N VAL A 134 13.02 11.21 3.68
CA VAL A 134 12.36 12.07 2.68
C VAL A 134 12.27 13.50 3.19
N ARG A 135 11.83 13.69 4.43
CA ARG A 135 11.73 15.03 5.04
C ARG A 135 13.06 15.76 5.04
N LYS A 136 14.12 15.07 5.49
CA LYS A 136 15.46 15.68 5.51
C LYS A 136 15.89 16.09 4.11
N CYS A 137 15.76 15.22 3.13
CA CYS A 137 16.11 15.52 1.74
C CYS A 137 15.32 16.72 1.19
N MET A 138 14.01 16.78 1.40
CA MET A 138 13.19 17.91 0.94
C MET A 138 13.60 19.22 1.61
N LEU A 139 13.92 19.21 2.89
CA LEU A 139 14.42 20.38 3.61
C LEU A 139 15.78 20.81 3.07
N ASP A 140 16.70 19.87 2.80
CA ASP A 140 18.02 20.14 2.23
C ASP A 140 17.92 20.79 0.83
N HIS A 141 16.89 20.42 0.04
CA HIS A 141 16.54 21.08 -1.23
C HIS A 141 15.84 22.45 -1.06
N GLY A 142 15.62 22.90 0.17
CA GLY A 142 14.99 24.19 0.47
C GLY A 142 13.46 24.20 0.40
N TYR A 143 12.82 23.03 0.40
CA TYR A 143 11.37 22.94 0.53
C TYR A 143 10.94 23.18 1.98
N THR A 144 9.74 23.69 2.12
CA THR A 144 9.04 23.78 3.42
C THR A 144 7.69 23.11 3.32
N LYS A 145 7.14 22.69 4.45
CA LYS A 145 5.77 22.17 4.48
C LYS A 145 4.77 23.30 4.63
N ILE A 146 3.68 23.21 3.87
CA ILE A 146 2.50 24.05 4.04
C ILE A 146 1.29 23.18 4.35
N VAL A 147 0.35 23.72 5.12
CA VAL A 147 -0.91 23.08 5.50
C VAL A 147 -2.00 23.53 4.51
N LEU A 148 -2.64 22.57 3.84
CA LEU A 148 -3.74 22.90 2.93
C LEU A 148 -5.00 23.30 3.71
N THR A 149 -5.66 24.36 3.25
CA THR A 149 -6.97 24.77 3.78
C THR A 149 -8.03 23.72 3.47
N GLU A 150 -9.17 23.80 4.12
CA GLU A 150 -10.31 22.91 3.84
C GLU A 150 -10.78 23.05 2.40
N ASP A 151 -10.89 24.28 1.90
CA ASP A 151 -11.30 24.56 0.53
C ASP A 151 -10.35 23.94 -0.49
N GLN A 152 -9.02 24.09 -0.30
CA GLN A 152 -8.00 23.46 -1.15
C GLN A 152 -8.10 21.94 -1.15
N ARG A 153 -8.37 21.33 0.01
CA ARG A 153 -8.57 19.87 0.09
C ARG A 153 -9.85 19.42 -0.60
N ASN A 154 -10.91 20.19 -0.49
CA ASN A 154 -12.17 19.91 -1.18
C ASN A 154 -11.98 20.01 -2.69
N GLU A 155 -11.38 21.09 -3.18
CA GLU A 155 -11.04 21.29 -4.59
C GLU A 155 -10.19 20.13 -5.15
N TYR A 156 -9.12 19.73 -4.44
CA TYR A 156 -8.30 18.57 -4.80
C TYR A 156 -9.13 17.29 -4.96
N SER A 157 -10.06 17.05 -4.03
CA SER A 157 -10.89 15.85 -4.02
C SER A 157 -11.90 15.81 -5.17
N GLU A 158 -12.29 16.97 -5.72
CA GLU A 158 -13.24 17.13 -6.81
C GLU A 158 -12.59 17.13 -8.21
N ILE A 159 -11.26 17.18 -8.28
CA ILE A 159 -10.53 17.21 -9.55
C ILE A 159 -10.86 15.97 -10.40
N LYS A 160 -11.46 16.23 -11.56
CA LYS A 160 -11.75 15.25 -12.61
C LYS A 160 -10.59 15.26 -13.60
N GLY A 161 -9.81 14.28 -13.74
CA GLY A 161 -8.68 14.29 -14.68
C GLY A 161 -7.52 13.42 -14.20
N GLY A 162 -7.79 12.63 -13.17
CA GLY A 162 -6.87 11.62 -12.69
C GLY A 162 -5.66 12.20 -11.94
N ALA A 163 -4.60 11.40 -11.89
CA ALA A 163 -3.41 11.72 -11.09
C ALA A 163 -2.64 12.93 -11.63
N GLU A 164 -2.67 13.16 -12.95
CA GLU A 164 -1.92 14.27 -13.57
C GLU A 164 -2.53 15.63 -13.23
N ALA A 165 -3.85 15.75 -13.31
CA ALA A 165 -4.54 17.00 -12.96
C ALA A 165 -4.32 17.33 -11.45
N ARG A 166 -4.34 16.32 -10.58
CA ARG A 166 -4.04 16.51 -9.15
C ARG A 166 -2.58 16.91 -8.91
N ARG A 167 -1.63 16.36 -9.66
CA ARG A 167 -0.22 16.79 -9.58
C ARG A 167 -0.03 18.23 -10.03
N SER A 168 -0.73 18.66 -11.09
CA SER A 168 -0.71 20.06 -11.54
C SER A 168 -1.23 20.98 -10.45
N PHE A 169 -2.38 20.66 -9.87
CA PHE A 169 -2.96 21.45 -8.79
C PHE A 169 -2.03 21.57 -7.58
N ILE A 170 -1.43 20.46 -7.14
CA ILE A 170 -0.46 20.48 -6.03
C ILE A 170 0.76 21.31 -6.38
N TYR A 171 1.28 21.24 -7.62
CA TYR A 171 2.40 22.06 -8.06
C TYR A 171 2.06 23.54 -8.05
N GLU A 172 0.87 23.95 -8.53
CA GLU A 172 0.43 25.35 -8.52
C GLU A 172 0.38 25.90 -7.09
N LEU A 173 -0.14 25.15 -6.13
CA LEU A 173 -0.11 25.54 -4.72
C LEU A 173 1.33 25.59 -4.16
N ALA A 174 2.14 24.57 -4.46
CA ALA A 174 3.48 24.38 -3.95
C ALA A 174 4.48 25.44 -4.44
N SER A 175 4.29 26.00 -5.63
CA SER A 175 5.16 27.02 -6.23
C SER A 175 4.75 28.46 -5.94
N ASN A 176 3.58 28.66 -5.32
CA ASN A 176 3.00 29.98 -5.07
C ASN A 176 3.66 30.66 -3.82
N PRO A 177 4.38 31.77 -3.98
CA PRO A 177 5.08 32.41 -2.86
C PRO A 177 4.14 32.96 -1.79
N HIS A 178 2.96 33.43 -2.16
CA HIS A 178 1.98 33.99 -1.22
C HIS A 178 1.38 32.88 -0.31
N LEU A 179 1.14 31.70 -0.87
CA LEU A 179 0.66 30.55 -0.07
C LEU A 179 1.75 30.04 0.88
N LEU A 180 3.01 30.09 0.45
CA LEU A 180 4.13 29.69 1.28
C LEU A 180 4.24 30.53 2.57
N GLU A 181 4.03 31.84 2.49
CA GLU A 181 4.04 32.71 3.66
C GLU A 181 2.81 32.49 4.56
N ALA A 182 1.62 32.37 3.94
CA ALA A 182 0.37 32.30 4.67
C ALA A 182 0.11 30.95 5.35
N GLN A 183 0.64 29.85 4.77
CA GLN A 183 0.29 28.46 5.16
C GLN A 183 1.49 27.64 5.65
N ARG A 184 2.61 28.26 5.98
CA ARG A 184 3.80 27.56 6.49
C ARG A 184 3.43 26.77 7.75
N GLU A 185 3.72 25.47 7.75
CA GLU A 185 3.57 24.63 8.93
C GLU A 185 4.48 25.18 10.05
N ALA A 186 3.94 25.38 11.24
CA ALA A 186 4.75 25.80 12.37
C ALA A 186 5.85 24.75 12.61
N ALA A 187 7.10 25.21 12.72
CA ALA A 187 8.21 24.30 13.01
C ALA A 187 7.88 23.51 14.31
N PRO A 188 8.07 22.19 14.34
CA PRO A 188 7.89 21.42 15.57
C PRO A 188 8.87 21.95 16.62
N ARG A 189 8.34 22.33 17.79
CA ARG A 189 9.12 22.78 18.95
C ARG A 189 9.89 21.63 19.57
#